data_94b4ae3c073e2d738e895999df265619
#
_entry.id   94b4ae3c073e2d738e895999df265619
#
_cell.length_a   1.000
_cell.length_b   1.000
_cell.length_c   1.000
_cell.angle_alpha   90.00
_cell.angle_beta   90.00
_cell.angle_gamma   90.00
#
_symmetry.space_group_name_H-M   'P 1'
#
loop_
_entity.id
_entity.type
_entity.pdbx_description
1 polymer ?
#
loop_
_entity_poly.entity_id
_entity_poly.type
_entity_poly.pdbx_seq_one_letter_code
_entity_poly.pdbx_strand_id
1 'polypeptide(L)'
;MRELGVGFSQLAPIILLCITSNPGTTILLEQPELHLHPQVQQKFADFIIEMITQNGLQIILETHSDHMLNRIRRRIAQAKLEENDSTLFENCSILFAEREEGVTQFRKANLTNSGTYDLTDFPKGFFDQGAEDAFFILKASMEEDNN
;
A
#
# COMPACT_ATOMS: atom_id res chain seq x y z
N MET A 1 -26.13 -7.52 -5.41
CA MET A 1 -25.47 -8.19 -6.55
C MET A 1 -24.91 -7.26 -7.65
N ARG A 2 -25.21 -5.97 -7.66
CA ARG A 2 -24.69 -5.03 -8.68
C ARG A 2 -23.24 -4.56 -8.45
N GLU A 3 -22.75 -4.55 -7.21
CA GLU A 3 -21.42 -4.01 -6.87
C GLU A 3 -20.26 -4.97 -7.16
N LEU A 4 -20.49 -6.27 -7.13
CA LEU A 4 -19.49 -7.28 -7.53
C LEU A 4 -19.10 -7.19 -9.02
N GLY A 5 -19.97 -6.66 -9.88
CA GLY A 5 -19.71 -6.50 -11.31
C GLY A 5 -18.73 -5.38 -11.64
N VAL A 6 -18.82 -4.24 -10.94
CA VAL A 6 -17.98 -3.06 -11.23
C VAL A 6 -16.53 -3.31 -10.83
N GLY A 7 -16.29 -3.81 -9.62
CA GLY A 7 -14.93 -4.10 -9.17
C GLY A 7 -14.24 -5.19 -10.01
N PHE A 8 -14.97 -6.22 -10.43
CA PHE A 8 -14.43 -7.26 -11.30
C PHE A 8 -14.05 -6.72 -12.69
N SER A 9 -14.95 -5.93 -13.31
CA SER A 9 -14.67 -5.36 -14.64
C SER A 9 -13.50 -4.39 -14.64
N GLN A 10 -13.19 -3.77 -13.49
CA GLN A 10 -12.03 -2.90 -13.32
C GLN A 10 -10.73 -3.70 -13.13
N LEU A 11 -10.75 -4.75 -12.31
CA LEU A 11 -9.55 -5.55 -12.03
C LEU A 11 -9.17 -6.52 -13.15
N ALA A 12 -10.15 -7.10 -13.86
CA ALA A 12 -9.88 -8.13 -14.86
C ALA A 12 -8.90 -7.67 -15.97
N PRO A 13 -9.01 -6.47 -16.56
CA PRO A 13 -8.04 -5.96 -17.52
C PRO A 13 -6.63 -5.79 -16.93
N ILE A 14 -6.54 -5.32 -15.68
CA ILE A 14 -5.26 -5.11 -14.99
C ILE A 14 -4.57 -6.46 -14.72
N ILE A 15 -5.33 -7.43 -14.21
CA ILE A 15 -4.83 -8.78 -13.98
C ILE A 15 -4.33 -9.39 -15.28
N LEU A 16 -5.14 -9.31 -16.35
CA LEU A 16 -4.74 -9.82 -17.65
C LEU A 16 -3.47 -9.15 -18.16
N LEU A 17 -3.37 -7.81 -18.07
CA LEU A 17 -2.18 -7.07 -18.44
C LEU A 17 -0.95 -7.58 -17.67
N CYS A 18 -1.06 -7.71 -16.36
CA CYS A 18 0.06 -8.16 -15.52
C CYS A 18 0.53 -9.58 -15.88
N ILE A 19 -0.40 -10.55 -16.01
CA ILE A 19 -0.02 -11.95 -16.26
C ILE A 19 0.46 -12.22 -17.70
N THR A 20 0.14 -11.32 -18.65
CA THR A 20 0.58 -11.45 -20.05
C THR A 20 1.80 -10.59 -20.38
N SER A 21 2.25 -9.75 -19.46
CA SER A 21 3.43 -8.90 -19.65
C SER A 21 4.73 -9.69 -19.46
N ASN A 22 5.74 -9.34 -20.26
CA ASN A 22 7.06 -9.93 -20.14
C ASN A 22 7.80 -9.40 -18.88
N PRO A 23 8.71 -10.19 -18.28
CA PRO A 23 9.60 -9.73 -17.24
C PRO A 23 10.34 -8.44 -17.65
N GLY A 24 10.51 -7.51 -16.70
CA GLY A 24 11.10 -6.20 -16.95
C GLY A 24 10.13 -5.14 -17.51
N THR A 25 8.87 -5.51 -17.80
CA THR A 25 7.85 -4.52 -18.21
C THR A 25 7.51 -3.61 -17.05
N THR A 26 7.43 -2.29 -17.33
CA THR A 26 6.92 -1.30 -16.39
C THR A 26 5.43 -1.06 -16.65
N ILE A 27 4.61 -1.23 -15.63
CA ILE A 27 3.16 -0.99 -15.68
C ILE A 27 2.82 0.19 -14.76
N LEU A 28 2.07 1.15 -15.30
CA LEU A 28 1.54 2.28 -14.54
C LEU A 28 0.06 2.02 -14.23
N LEU A 29 -0.30 2.13 -12.96
CA LEU A 29 -1.67 1.95 -12.48
C LEU A 29 -2.10 3.20 -11.72
N GLU A 30 -3.22 3.79 -12.13
CA GLU A 30 -3.81 4.96 -11.49
C GLU A 30 -5.09 4.50 -10.75
N GLN A 31 -5.07 4.64 -9.43
CA GLN A 31 -6.20 4.37 -8.52
C GLN A 31 -6.97 3.07 -8.85
N PRO A 32 -6.30 1.93 -9.00
CA PRO A 32 -6.96 0.68 -9.39
C PRO A 32 -7.91 0.13 -8.30
N GLU A 33 -7.81 0.65 -7.10
CA GLU A 33 -8.63 0.28 -5.95
C GLU A 33 -10.00 0.94 -5.90
N LEU A 34 -10.31 1.90 -6.77
CA LEU A 34 -11.61 2.58 -6.79
C LEU A 34 -12.75 1.57 -6.89
N HIS A 35 -13.78 1.76 -6.07
CA HIS A 35 -14.97 0.90 -5.97
C HIS A 35 -14.70 -0.54 -5.50
N LEU A 36 -13.50 -0.87 -5.04
CA LEU A 36 -13.19 -2.18 -4.47
C LEU A 36 -13.47 -2.22 -2.97
N HIS A 37 -14.07 -3.32 -2.51
CA HIS A 37 -14.19 -3.60 -1.08
C HIS A 37 -12.79 -3.69 -0.43
N PRO A 38 -12.56 -3.21 0.82
CA PRO A 38 -11.27 -3.24 1.50
C PRO A 38 -10.53 -4.57 1.44
N GLN A 39 -11.23 -5.69 1.61
CA GLN A 39 -10.62 -7.02 1.49
C GLN A 39 -10.10 -7.34 0.09
N VAL A 40 -10.77 -6.82 -0.94
CA VAL A 40 -10.32 -7.00 -2.34
C VAL A 40 -9.09 -6.14 -2.60
N GLN A 41 -9.05 -4.91 -2.07
CA GLN A 41 -7.87 -4.04 -2.15
C GLN A 41 -6.63 -4.70 -1.54
N GLN A 42 -6.77 -5.35 -0.37
CA GLN A 42 -5.68 -6.11 0.25
C GLN A 42 -5.21 -7.29 -0.61
N LYS A 43 -6.13 -8.06 -1.19
CA LYS A 43 -5.78 -9.17 -2.10
C LYS A 43 -5.14 -8.67 -3.38
N PHE A 44 -5.58 -7.52 -3.87
CA PHE A 44 -4.97 -6.90 -5.05
C PHE A 44 -3.53 -6.44 -4.76
N ALA A 45 -3.26 -5.89 -3.57
CA ALA A 45 -1.90 -5.59 -3.14
C ALA A 45 -1.02 -6.86 -3.08
N ASP A 46 -1.54 -8.00 -2.59
CA ASP A 46 -0.83 -9.28 -2.63
C ASP A 46 -0.52 -9.71 -4.06
N PHE A 47 -1.49 -9.60 -4.97
CA PHE A 47 -1.30 -9.90 -6.39
C PHE A 47 -0.21 -9.02 -7.03
N ILE A 48 -0.20 -7.72 -6.75
CA ILE A 48 0.85 -6.81 -7.25
C ILE A 48 2.24 -7.24 -6.75
N ILE A 49 2.36 -7.58 -5.47
CA ILE A 49 3.62 -8.08 -4.91
C ILE A 49 4.07 -9.36 -5.62
N GLU A 50 3.16 -10.29 -5.87
CA GLU A 50 3.44 -11.53 -6.59
C GLU A 50 3.93 -11.26 -8.03
N MET A 51 3.31 -10.34 -8.74
CA MET A 51 3.73 -9.97 -10.10
C MET A 51 5.13 -9.33 -10.12
N ILE A 52 5.48 -8.56 -9.10
CA ILE A 52 6.82 -7.99 -8.97
C ILE A 52 7.85 -9.09 -8.66
N THR A 53 7.57 -9.92 -7.67
CA THR A 53 8.54 -10.87 -7.12
C THR A 53 8.73 -12.13 -7.99
N GLN A 54 7.65 -12.64 -8.60
CA GLN A 54 7.68 -13.87 -9.37
C GLN A 54 7.78 -13.63 -10.88
N ASN A 55 7.12 -12.58 -11.39
CA ASN A 55 7.09 -12.30 -12.82
C ASN A 55 8.08 -11.19 -13.23
N GLY A 56 8.79 -10.59 -12.28
CA GLY A 56 9.80 -9.57 -12.55
C GLY A 56 9.24 -8.28 -13.16
N LEU A 57 7.99 -7.93 -12.87
CA LEU A 57 7.39 -6.67 -13.34
C LEU A 57 7.86 -5.50 -12.47
N GLN A 58 7.96 -4.33 -13.09
CA GLN A 58 8.04 -3.06 -12.37
C GLN A 58 6.66 -2.40 -12.36
N ILE A 59 6.15 -2.05 -11.18
CA ILE A 59 4.82 -1.44 -11.06
C ILE A 59 4.95 -0.06 -10.39
N ILE A 60 4.42 0.95 -11.07
CA ILE A 60 4.24 2.30 -10.53
C ILE A 60 2.75 2.45 -10.28
N LEU A 61 2.40 2.61 -9.01
CA LEU A 61 1.02 2.61 -8.54
C LEU A 61 0.70 3.93 -7.84
N GLU A 62 -0.30 4.66 -8.35
CA GLU A 62 -0.95 5.74 -7.62
C GLU A 62 -2.14 5.16 -6.85
N THR A 63 -2.22 5.44 -5.55
CA THR A 63 -3.31 4.94 -4.69
C THR A 63 -3.61 5.89 -3.54
N HIS A 64 -4.87 5.95 -3.14
CA HIS A 64 -5.35 6.58 -1.91
C HIS A 64 -5.80 5.56 -0.86
N SER A 65 -5.44 4.28 -1.04
CA SER A 65 -5.89 3.20 -0.17
C SER A 65 -4.92 2.90 0.97
N ASP A 66 -5.33 3.19 2.20
CA ASP A 66 -4.68 2.70 3.42
C ASP A 66 -4.60 1.17 3.45
N HIS A 67 -5.61 0.50 2.92
CA HIS A 67 -5.69 -0.95 2.94
C HIS A 67 -4.59 -1.58 2.07
N MET A 68 -4.29 -0.97 0.91
CA MET A 68 -3.21 -1.42 0.04
C MET A 68 -1.84 -1.14 0.67
N LEU A 69 -1.61 0.08 1.15
CA LEU A 69 -0.34 0.47 1.78
C LEU A 69 -0.05 -0.36 3.03
N ASN A 70 -1.03 -0.52 3.91
CA ASN A 70 -0.88 -1.33 5.11
C ASN A 70 -0.66 -2.82 4.78
N ARG A 71 -1.22 -3.32 3.66
CA ARG A 71 -0.97 -4.69 3.20
C ARG A 71 0.47 -4.86 2.73
N ILE A 72 1.01 -3.92 1.94
CA ILE A 72 2.40 -3.93 1.49
C ILE A 72 3.36 -3.91 2.69
N ARG A 73 3.15 -2.99 3.63
CA ARG A 73 3.94 -2.88 4.87
C ARG A 73 3.92 -4.18 5.68
N ARG A 74 2.74 -4.79 5.82
CA ARG A 74 2.60 -6.09 6.49
C ARG A 74 3.41 -7.17 5.78
N ARG A 75 3.42 -7.21 4.45
CA ARG A 75 4.18 -8.20 3.68
C ARG A 75 5.68 -8.02 3.83
N ILE A 76 6.16 -6.77 3.88
CA ILE A 76 7.57 -6.46 4.20
C ILE A 76 7.93 -7.00 5.60
N ALA A 77 7.12 -6.69 6.61
CA ALA A 77 7.33 -7.18 7.97
C ALA A 77 7.31 -8.71 8.06
N GLN A 78 6.41 -9.36 7.34
CA GLN A 78 6.23 -10.81 7.31
C GLN A 78 7.45 -11.50 6.67
N ALA A 79 7.90 -11.05 5.51
CA ALA A 79 9.10 -11.55 4.85
C ALA A 79 10.34 -11.45 5.75
N LYS A 80 10.49 -10.32 6.46
CA LYS A 80 11.57 -10.14 7.42
C LYS A 80 11.51 -11.09 8.60
N LEU A 81 10.32 -11.31 9.17
CA LEU A 81 10.15 -12.13 10.38
C LEU A 81 10.22 -13.62 10.09
N GLU A 82 9.61 -14.08 9.00
CA GLU A 82 9.45 -15.50 8.69
C GLU A 82 10.62 -16.06 7.86
N GLU A 83 11.16 -15.26 6.93
CA GLU A 83 12.14 -15.71 5.94
C GLU A 83 13.48 -14.97 6.06
N ASN A 84 13.58 -13.97 6.94
CA ASN A 84 14.70 -13.02 7.03
C ASN A 84 15.02 -12.37 5.67
N ASP A 85 14.01 -12.17 4.84
CA ASP A 85 14.10 -11.62 3.50
C ASP A 85 13.79 -10.12 3.49
N SER A 86 14.64 -9.34 2.87
CA SER A 86 14.50 -7.89 2.70
C SER A 86 14.23 -7.47 1.26
N THR A 87 14.09 -8.41 0.34
CA THR A 87 13.96 -8.14 -1.11
C THR A 87 12.79 -7.22 -1.42
N LEU A 88 11.62 -7.47 -0.81
CA LEU A 88 10.45 -6.61 -1.03
C LEU A 88 10.67 -5.20 -0.48
N PHE A 89 11.32 -5.07 0.67
CA PHE A 89 11.66 -3.79 1.28
C PHE A 89 12.62 -2.98 0.40
N GLU A 90 13.68 -3.60 -0.10
CA GLU A 90 14.70 -2.95 -0.92
C GLU A 90 14.16 -2.47 -2.28
N ASN A 91 13.16 -3.17 -2.82
CA ASN A 91 12.54 -2.87 -4.10
C ASN A 91 11.23 -2.08 -3.99
N CYS A 92 10.83 -1.63 -2.79
CA CYS A 92 9.63 -0.84 -2.55
C CYS A 92 9.98 0.61 -2.23
N SER A 93 9.34 1.55 -2.91
CA SER A 93 9.42 2.98 -2.59
C SER A 93 8.03 3.58 -2.50
N ILE A 94 7.77 4.35 -1.45
CA ILE A 94 6.53 5.09 -1.27
C ILE A 94 6.86 6.58 -1.40
N LEU A 95 6.17 7.24 -2.33
CA LEU A 95 6.30 8.66 -2.59
C LEU A 95 4.96 9.34 -2.25
N PHE A 96 5.03 10.38 -1.47
CA PHE A 96 3.91 11.26 -1.17
C PHE A 96 3.98 12.50 -2.06
N ALA A 97 2.89 12.74 -2.81
CA ALA A 97 2.75 13.92 -3.62
C ALA A 97 2.04 15.02 -2.83
N GLU A 98 2.69 16.14 -2.60
CA GLU A 98 2.10 17.31 -1.97
C GLU A 98 2.20 18.53 -2.88
N ARG A 99 1.30 19.48 -2.69
CA ARG A 99 1.29 20.71 -3.47
C ARG A 99 1.66 21.89 -2.57
N GLU A 100 2.85 22.44 -2.79
CA GLU A 100 3.32 23.64 -2.11
C GLU A 100 3.45 24.77 -3.14
N GLU A 101 2.89 25.96 -2.86
CA GLU A 101 2.97 27.17 -3.69
C GLU A 101 2.62 26.95 -5.18
N GLY A 102 1.71 26.02 -5.47
CA GLY A 102 1.27 25.69 -6.82
C GLY A 102 2.15 24.68 -7.57
N VAL A 103 3.24 24.22 -6.95
CA VAL A 103 4.14 23.20 -7.49
C VAL A 103 3.92 21.87 -6.78
N THR A 104 3.84 20.77 -7.54
CA THR A 104 3.79 19.42 -6.97
C THR A 104 5.19 18.97 -6.60
N GLN A 105 5.38 18.57 -5.36
CA GLN A 105 6.63 18.00 -4.85
C GLN A 105 6.37 16.55 -4.42
N PHE A 106 7.40 15.71 -4.56
CA PHE A 106 7.35 14.33 -4.10
C PHE A 106 8.28 14.16 -2.90
N ARG A 107 7.73 13.71 -1.77
CA ARG A 107 8.51 13.33 -0.60
C ARG A 107 8.49 11.82 -0.44
N LYS A 108 9.64 11.25 -0.12
CA LYS A 108 9.72 9.82 0.17
C LYS A 108 9.24 9.54 1.59
N ALA A 109 8.19 8.70 1.72
CA ALA A 109 7.83 8.13 3.00
C ALA A 109 8.74 6.92 3.26
N ASN A 110 9.80 7.13 4.06
CA ASN A 110 10.79 6.10 4.32
C ASN A 110 10.19 4.97 5.17
N LEU A 111 10.29 3.75 4.65
CA LEU A 111 9.97 2.54 5.39
C LEU A 111 11.23 2.02 6.10
N THR A 112 11.01 1.34 7.22
CA THR A 112 12.01 0.48 7.83
C THR A 112 11.84 -0.95 7.33
N ASN A 113 12.83 -1.77 7.51
CA ASN A 113 12.80 -3.20 7.19
C ASN A 113 11.72 -3.99 7.98
N SER A 114 11.19 -3.44 9.07
CA SER A 114 10.05 -4.00 9.81
C SER A 114 8.69 -3.54 9.28
N GLY A 115 8.63 -2.84 8.14
CA GLY A 115 7.40 -2.34 7.55
C GLY A 115 6.79 -1.14 8.29
N THR A 116 7.50 -0.56 9.26
CA THR A 116 7.08 0.69 9.91
C THR A 116 7.59 1.90 9.15
N TYR A 117 6.96 3.05 9.32
CA TYR A 117 7.50 4.29 8.78
C TYR A 117 8.61 4.84 9.67
N ASP A 118 9.65 5.39 9.05
CA ASP A 118 10.59 6.24 9.74
C ASP A 118 9.95 7.63 9.93
N LEU A 119 9.70 7.99 11.18
CA LEU A 119 8.99 9.22 11.52
C LEU A 119 9.90 10.45 11.59
N THR A 120 11.20 10.31 11.35
CA THR A 120 12.15 11.44 11.44
C THR A 120 11.92 12.53 10.39
N ASP A 121 11.40 12.15 9.20
CA ASP A 121 11.03 13.08 8.13
C ASP A 121 9.73 12.58 7.44
N PHE A 122 8.70 12.36 8.26
CA PHE A 122 7.44 11.81 7.78
C PHE A 122 6.54 12.92 7.23
N PRO A 123 5.98 12.78 6.00
CA PRO A 123 5.10 13.79 5.43
C PRO A 123 3.84 13.96 6.27
N LYS A 124 3.49 15.19 6.64
CA LYS A 124 2.24 15.48 7.36
C LYS A 124 1.05 15.25 6.44
N GLY A 125 -0.02 14.66 7.00
CA GLY A 125 -1.23 14.33 6.24
C GLY A 125 -1.13 13.05 5.41
N PHE A 126 -0.03 12.28 5.58
CA PHE A 126 0.14 11.00 4.92
C PHE A 126 -0.39 9.87 5.82
N PHE A 127 -1.68 9.54 5.70
CA PHE A 127 -2.34 8.43 6.43
C PHE A 127 -2.07 8.39 7.95
N ASP A 128 -1.81 9.53 8.57
CA ASP A 128 -1.51 9.69 9.98
C ASP A 128 -2.78 9.76 10.83
N GLN A 129 -3.88 10.30 10.29
CA GLN A 129 -5.14 10.46 11.01
C GLN A 129 -5.69 9.16 11.56
N GLY A 130 -5.69 8.08 10.77
CA GLY A 130 -6.17 6.78 11.23
C GLY A 130 -5.34 6.19 12.38
N ALA A 131 -4.04 6.45 12.42
CA ALA A 131 -3.18 6.04 13.52
C ALA A 131 -3.40 6.88 14.78
N GLU A 132 -3.61 8.19 14.63
CA GLU A 132 -3.97 9.09 15.74
C GLU A 132 -5.32 8.73 16.33
N ASP A 133 -6.35 8.51 15.50
CA ASP A 133 -7.68 8.10 15.96
C ASP A 133 -7.62 6.76 16.72
N ALA A 134 -6.90 5.77 16.20
CA ALA A 134 -6.72 4.48 16.85
C ALA A 134 -6.00 4.62 18.20
N PHE A 135 -4.99 5.49 18.30
CA PHE A 135 -4.29 5.77 19.55
C PHE A 135 -5.22 6.39 20.60
N PHE A 136 -6.04 7.37 20.23
CA PHE A 136 -6.99 7.99 21.15
C PHE A 136 -8.08 7.01 21.62
N ILE A 137 -8.61 6.18 20.72
CA ILE A 137 -9.59 5.15 21.05
C ILE A 137 -8.99 4.13 22.04
N LEU A 138 -7.77 3.65 21.78
CA LEU A 138 -7.08 2.71 22.65
C LEU A 138 -6.81 3.31 24.03
N LYS A 139 -6.36 4.56 24.09
CA LYS A 139 -6.12 5.28 25.34
C LYS A 139 -7.39 5.41 26.17
N ALA A 140 -8.50 5.77 25.54
CA ALA A 140 -9.79 5.85 26.23
C ALA A 140 -10.26 4.51 26.81
N SER A 141 -10.09 3.40 26.07
CA SER A 141 -10.44 2.07 26.57
C SER A 141 -9.59 1.64 27.75
N MET A 142 -8.31 1.97 27.77
CA MET A 142 -7.42 1.67 28.90
C MET A 142 -7.76 2.48 30.18
N GLU A 143 -8.32 3.67 30.03
CA GLU A 143 -8.77 4.50 31.16
C GLU A 143 -10.10 3.98 31.73
N GLU A 144 -10.97 3.38 30.91
CA GLU A 144 -12.21 2.73 31.37
C GLU A 144 -11.95 1.45 32.17
N ASP A 145 -10.96 0.64 31.79
CA ASP A 145 -10.61 -0.62 32.48
C ASP A 145 -9.91 -0.39 33.85
N ASN A 146 -9.45 0.83 34.14
CA ASN A 146 -8.79 1.19 35.38
C ASN A 146 -9.71 1.89 36.41
N ASN A 147 -11.00 2.06 36.11
CA ASN A 147 -12.03 2.61 37.00
C ASN A 147 -13.05 1.52 37.40
#